data_40a38cfaed408af039b8cb747cc2b653
#
_entry.id   40a38cfaed408af039b8cb747cc2b653
#
_cell.length_a   1.000
_cell.length_b   1.000
_cell.length_c   1.000
_cell.angle_alpha   90.00
_cell.angle_beta   90.00
_cell.angle_gamma   90.00
#
_symmetry.space_group_name_H-M   'P 1'
#
loop_
_entity.id
_entity.type
_entity.pdbx_description
1 polymer ?
#
loop_
_entity_poly.entity_id
_entity_poly.type
_entity_poly.pdbx_seq_one_letter_code
_entity_poly.pdbx_strand_id
1 'polypeptide(L)'
;MVKGYFLFALFNRGPEIELMAIACQTKGVNCTDPFSVVSGKNCCQNSSAESDMVAHGLQSSASKNMIHFAQMVTRGTITMFDYDNKDENKKHYGQTVPPVYNLKSIPNDFPLFLCHGGADTLADVYDVQHLVDTLKDHAGDKLMVRYIEKYGHSDFLLGVDAKKEVYDPLMAFLKLH
;
A
#
# COMPACT_ATOMS: atom_id res chain seq x y z
N MET A 1 4.23 -14.17 13.15
CA MET A 1 4.75 -14.96 12.00
C MET A 1 3.63 -15.62 11.17
N VAL A 2 2.42 -15.07 11.13
CA VAL A 2 1.24 -15.63 10.40
C VAL A 2 0.73 -14.70 9.29
N LYS A 3 1.13 -13.41 9.28
CA LYS A 3 0.63 -12.41 8.31
C LYS A 3 1.16 -12.61 6.87
N GLY A 4 2.34 -13.20 6.69
CA GLY A 4 2.93 -13.36 5.35
C GLY A 4 2.30 -14.41 4.44
N TYR A 5 1.67 -15.44 4.99
CA TYR A 5 1.02 -16.50 4.19
C TYR A 5 -0.35 -16.09 3.63
N PHE A 6 -1.00 -15.13 4.27
CA PHE A 6 -2.34 -14.70 3.88
C PHE A 6 -2.35 -13.91 2.57
N LEU A 7 -1.32 -13.10 2.33
CA LEU A 7 -1.21 -12.32 1.09
C LEU A 7 -0.90 -13.19 -0.13
N PHE A 8 -0.23 -14.32 0.03
CA PHE A 8 0.18 -15.19 -1.08
C PHE A 8 -1.01 -15.89 -1.75
N ALA A 9 -2.09 -16.08 -1.02
CA ALA A 9 -3.29 -16.75 -1.51
C ALA A 9 -4.26 -15.82 -2.27
N LEU A 10 -4.10 -14.50 -2.15
CA LEU A 10 -5.04 -13.52 -2.70
C LEU A 10 -4.93 -13.28 -4.22
N PHE A 11 -3.99 -13.92 -4.94
CA PHE A 11 -3.68 -13.51 -6.32
C PHE A 11 -3.77 -14.61 -7.39
N ASN A 12 -4.47 -15.70 -7.10
CA ASN A 12 -4.75 -16.73 -8.08
C ASN A 12 -6.27 -16.88 -8.28
N ARG A 13 -6.82 -16.45 -9.42
CA ARG A 13 -8.27 -16.48 -9.71
C ARG A 13 -8.85 -17.88 -9.43
N GLY A 14 -9.76 -17.98 -8.49
CA GLY A 14 -10.49 -19.18 -8.11
C GLY A 14 -10.39 -19.50 -6.61
N PRO A 15 -9.19 -19.73 -6.03
CA PRO A 15 -9.05 -19.93 -4.59
C PRO A 15 -9.33 -18.69 -3.74
N GLU A 16 -9.31 -17.50 -4.34
CA GLU A 16 -9.46 -16.20 -3.65
C GLU A 16 -10.85 -16.02 -3.05
N ILE A 17 -11.88 -16.35 -3.83
CA ILE A 17 -13.26 -16.29 -3.37
C ILE A 17 -13.49 -17.35 -2.28
N GLU A 18 -12.84 -18.50 -2.42
CA GLU A 18 -12.92 -19.59 -1.45
C GLU A 18 -12.18 -19.24 -0.15
N LEU A 19 -11.03 -18.59 -0.24
CA LEU A 19 -10.26 -18.13 0.92
C LEU A 19 -10.95 -16.97 1.65
N MET A 20 -11.55 -16.04 0.92
CA MET A 20 -12.41 -15.01 1.47
C MET A 20 -13.64 -15.63 2.15
N ALA A 21 -14.28 -16.60 1.53
CA ALA A 21 -15.41 -17.33 2.12
C ALA A 21 -15.01 -18.09 3.39
N ILE A 22 -13.80 -18.67 3.44
CA ILE A 22 -13.24 -19.33 4.63
C ILE A 22 -12.91 -18.29 5.72
N ALA A 23 -12.30 -17.18 5.36
CA ALA A 23 -12.03 -16.07 6.29
C ALA A 23 -13.33 -15.53 6.88
N CYS A 24 -14.39 -15.47 6.07
CA CYS A 24 -15.73 -15.06 6.49
C CYS A 24 -16.44 -16.06 7.43
N GLN A 25 -16.05 -17.29 7.43
CA GLN A 25 -16.57 -18.31 8.39
C GLN A 25 -15.86 -18.23 9.75
N THR A 26 -14.78 -17.45 9.86
CA THR A 26 -14.02 -17.31 11.09
C THR A 26 -14.76 -16.37 12.06
N LYS A 27 -15.01 -16.85 13.28
CA LYS A 27 -15.75 -16.11 14.31
C LYS A 27 -15.07 -14.77 14.61
N GLY A 28 -15.77 -13.66 14.37
CA GLY A 28 -15.25 -12.29 14.61
C GLY A 28 -14.78 -11.52 13.36
N VAL A 29 -14.83 -12.14 12.19
CA VAL A 29 -14.57 -11.45 10.92
C VAL A 29 -15.90 -10.90 10.40
N ASN A 30 -15.95 -9.58 10.23
CA ASN A 30 -17.13 -8.92 9.63
C ASN A 30 -17.00 -8.97 8.10
N CYS A 31 -17.80 -9.80 7.48
CA CYS A 31 -17.77 -10.03 6.03
C CYS A 31 -18.72 -9.16 5.21
N THR A 32 -19.26 -8.13 5.81
CA THR A 32 -19.93 -7.06 5.04
C THR A 32 -18.92 -6.18 4.30
N ASP A 33 -17.65 -6.21 4.70
CA ASP A 33 -16.53 -5.57 4.01
C ASP A 33 -15.31 -6.53 4.03
N PRO A 34 -15.20 -7.46 3.08
CA PRO A 34 -14.10 -8.42 3.02
C PRO A 34 -12.74 -7.75 2.78
N PHE A 35 -12.71 -6.54 2.24
CA PHE A 35 -11.48 -5.78 2.04
C PHE A 35 -10.93 -5.22 3.35
N SER A 36 -11.78 -4.95 4.35
CA SER A 36 -11.33 -4.37 5.62
C SER A 36 -10.35 -5.26 6.37
N VAL A 37 -10.37 -6.57 6.14
CA VAL A 37 -9.44 -7.53 6.75
C VAL A 37 -7.99 -7.26 6.32
N VAL A 38 -7.79 -6.79 5.09
CA VAL A 38 -6.47 -6.54 4.51
C VAL A 38 -6.15 -5.05 4.47
N SER A 39 -7.13 -4.23 4.11
CA SER A 39 -6.94 -2.79 3.85
C SER A 39 -7.25 -1.88 5.04
N GLY A 40 -7.66 -2.47 6.18
CA GLY A 40 -8.17 -1.71 7.32
C GLY A 40 -9.63 -1.32 7.16
N LYS A 41 -10.19 -0.76 8.26
CA LYS A 41 -11.60 -0.40 8.31
C LYS A 41 -11.88 0.80 7.39
N ASN A 42 -12.58 0.55 6.30
CA ASN A 42 -13.09 1.59 5.44
C ASN A 42 -14.30 2.29 6.06
N CYS A 43 -14.38 3.61 5.97
CA CYS A 43 -15.47 4.39 6.60
C CYS A 43 -16.51 4.85 5.61
N CYS A 44 -16.08 5.09 4.39
CA CYS A 44 -16.72 6.11 3.58
C CYS A 44 -17.04 5.62 2.16
N GLN A 45 -17.13 4.31 1.98
CA GLN A 45 -17.39 3.70 0.68
C GLN A 45 -18.90 3.62 0.38
N ASN A 46 -19.20 3.64 -0.90
CA ASN A 46 -20.53 3.37 -1.40
C ASN A 46 -20.64 1.88 -1.74
N SER A 47 -21.70 1.20 -1.31
CA SER A 47 -21.92 -0.23 -1.55
C SER A 47 -21.91 -0.63 -3.03
N SER A 48 -22.33 0.26 -3.94
CA SER A 48 -22.25 0.01 -5.37
C SER A 48 -20.80 0.03 -5.88
N ALA A 49 -19.97 0.96 -5.39
CA ALA A 49 -18.55 1.04 -5.74
C ALA A 49 -17.76 -0.16 -5.20
N GLU A 50 -18.09 -0.64 -4.02
CA GLU A 50 -17.53 -1.88 -3.46
C GLU A 50 -17.88 -3.10 -4.32
N SER A 51 -19.15 -3.22 -4.73
CA SER A 51 -19.62 -4.30 -5.60
C SER A 51 -18.91 -4.30 -6.95
N ASP A 52 -18.77 -3.13 -7.57
CA ASP A 52 -18.07 -2.96 -8.84
C ASP A 52 -16.57 -3.27 -8.70
N MET A 53 -15.95 -2.88 -7.60
CA MET A 53 -14.55 -3.19 -7.31
C MET A 53 -14.33 -4.70 -7.15
N VAL A 54 -15.22 -5.41 -6.46
CA VAL A 54 -15.17 -6.87 -6.33
C VAL A 54 -15.32 -7.54 -7.69
N ALA A 55 -16.28 -7.06 -8.50
CA ALA A 55 -16.61 -7.69 -9.79
C ALA A 55 -15.55 -7.43 -10.87
N HIS A 56 -14.92 -6.26 -10.87
CA HIS A 56 -14.10 -5.78 -11.98
C HIS A 56 -12.73 -5.23 -11.59
N GLY A 57 -12.52 -4.83 -10.34
CA GLY A 57 -11.32 -4.14 -9.87
C GLY A 57 -10.16 -5.06 -9.52
N LEU A 58 -10.43 -6.32 -9.14
CA LEU A 58 -9.40 -7.27 -8.79
C LEU A 58 -8.72 -7.82 -10.05
N GLN A 59 -7.47 -7.45 -10.24
CA GLN A 59 -6.64 -7.92 -11.34
C GLN A 59 -5.51 -8.80 -10.82
N SER A 60 -5.10 -9.77 -11.64
CA SER A 60 -3.93 -10.59 -11.32
C SER A 60 -2.65 -9.76 -11.30
N SER A 61 -1.80 -9.99 -10.31
CA SER A 61 -0.47 -9.40 -10.21
C SER A 61 0.61 -10.48 -10.40
N ALA A 62 1.83 -10.06 -10.75
CA ALA A 62 2.93 -10.98 -10.83
C ALA A 62 3.32 -11.50 -9.43
N SER A 63 3.48 -12.81 -9.28
CA SER A 63 3.94 -13.42 -8.02
C SER A 63 5.23 -12.79 -7.50
N LYS A 64 6.12 -12.36 -8.42
CA LYS A 64 7.36 -11.65 -8.07
C LYS A 64 7.11 -10.34 -7.31
N ASN A 65 6.06 -9.59 -7.64
CA ASN A 65 5.71 -8.36 -6.92
C ASN A 65 5.32 -8.67 -5.47
N MET A 66 4.56 -9.74 -5.27
CA MET A 66 4.12 -10.15 -3.93
C MET A 66 5.29 -10.67 -3.08
N ILE A 67 6.19 -11.44 -3.69
CA ILE A 67 7.43 -11.90 -3.03
C ILE A 67 8.27 -10.69 -2.64
N HIS A 68 8.44 -9.72 -3.54
CA HIS A 68 9.22 -8.50 -3.27
C HIS A 68 8.63 -7.68 -2.13
N PHE A 69 7.30 -7.50 -2.13
CA PHE A 69 6.62 -6.84 -1.03
C PHE A 69 6.87 -7.54 0.31
N ALA A 70 6.74 -8.88 0.36
CA ALA A 70 7.02 -9.66 1.55
C ALA A 70 8.49 -9.56 2.02
N GLN A 71 9.44 -9.46 1.07
CA GLN A 71 10.86 -9.25 1.38
C GLN A 71 11.09 -7.88 2.05
N MET A 72 10.46 -6.81 1.53
CA MET A 72 10.56 -5.46 2.11
C MET A 72 9.96 -5.39 3.50
N VAL A 73 8.76 -5.97 3.71
CA VAL A 73 8.12 -6.06 5.03
C VAL A 73 8.98 -6.82 6.04
N THR A 74 9.57 -7.94 5.63
CA THR A 74 10.40 -8.76 6.51
C THR A 74 11.72 -8.05 6.90
N ARG A 75 12.27 -7.25 6.00
CA ARG A 75 13.53 -6.52 6.21
C ARG A 75 13.36 -5.16 6.87
N GLY A 76 12.16 -4.61 6.85
CA GLY A 76 11.87 -3.25 7.32
C GLY A 76 12.58 -2.16 6.50
N THR A 77 12.94 -2.45 5.24
CA THR A 77 13.64 -1.52 4.35
C THR A 77 13.17 -1.68 2.92
N ILE A 78 13.12 -0.58 2.18
CA ILE A 78 12.78 -0.58 0.76
C ILE A 78 14.03 -0.96 -0.04
N THR A 79 14.06 -2.19 -0.57
CA THR A 79 15.18 -2.75 -1.32
C THR A 79 14.76 -3.17 -2.72
N MET A 80 15.72 -3.37 -3.61
CA MET A 80 15.50 -4.12 -4.84
C MET A 80 15.13 -5.57 -4.52
N PHE A 81 14.58 -6.29 -5.50
CA PHE A 81 14.16 -7.68 -5.34
C PHE A 81 15.34 -8.58 -4.99
N ASP A 82 15.21 -9.39 -3.93
CA ASP A 82 16.19 -10.41 -3.61
C ASP A 82 15.89 -11.70 -4.39
N TYR A 83 16.85 -12.16 -5.18
CA TYR A 83 16.74 -13.43 -5.90
C TYR A 83 16.95 -14.65 -4.99
N ASP A 84 17.23 -14.40 -3.68
CA ASP A 84 17.53 -15.44 -2.70
C ASP A 84 18.71 -16.34 -3.11
N ASN A 85 19.55 -15.81 -4.00
CA ASN A 85 20.72 -16.43 -4.56
C ASN A 85 21.81 -15.37 -4.79
N LYS A 86 22.99 -15.59 -4.17
CA LYS A 86 24.11 -14.63 -4.21
C LYS A 86 24.64 -14.38 -5.62
N ASP A 87 24.68 -15.41 -6.47
CA ASP A 87 25.20 -15.31 -7.84
C ASP A 87 24.20 -14.58 -8.73
N GLU A 88 22.89 -14.83 -8.58
CA GLU A 88 21.84 -14.09 -9.28
C GLU A 88 21.81 -12.63 -8.82
N ASN A 89 21.89 -12.34 -7.51
CA ASN A 89 22.02 -10.97 -7.04
C ASN A 89 23.25 -10.27 -7.62
N LYS A 90 24.39 -10.94 -7.65
CA LYS A 90 25.62 -10.39 -8.23
C LYS A 90 25.49 -10.13 -9.73
N LYS A 91 24.81 -11.00 -10.46
CA LYS A 91 24.53 -10.83 -11.89
C LYS A 91 23.64 -9.62 -12.18
N HIS A 92 22.63 -9.37 -11.34
CA HIS A 92 21.67 -8.28 -11.52
C HIS A 92 22.15 -6.94 -10.95
N TYR A 93 22.90 -6.96 -9.85
CA TYR A 93 23.24 -5.76 -9.07
C TYR A 93 24.75 -5.52 -8.92
N GLY A 94 25.60 -6.42 -9.40
CA GLY A 94 27.04 -6.36 -9.15
C GLY A 94 27.46 -6.73 -7.74
N GLN A 95 26.51 -7.04 -6.83
CA GLN A 95 26.73 -7.36 -5.42
C GLN A 95 25.82 -8.51 -4.97
N THR A 96 26.23 -9.22 -3.89
CA THR A 96 25.57 -10.45 -3.44
C THR A 96 24.28 -10.23 -2.66
N VAL A 97 23.96 -8.99 -2.30
CA VAL A 97 22.73 -8.58 -1.62
C VAL A 97 22.01 -7.51 -2.43
N PRO A 98 20.68 -7.44 -2.40
CA PRO A 98 19.96 -6.41 -3.14
C PRO A 98 20.28 -5.01 -2.60
N PRO A 99 20.44 -4.01 -3.49
CA PRO A 99 20.62 -2.62 -3.09
C PRO A 99 19.40 -2.09 -2.32
N VAL A 100 19.64 -1.22 -1.35
CA VAL A 100 18.60 -0.45 -0.65
C VAL A 100 18.33 0.82 -1.45
N TYR A 101 17.07 1.20 -1.61
CA TYR A 101 16.71 2.48 -2.20
C TYR A 101 17.00 3.60 -1.19
N ASN A 102 17.84 4.54 -1.60
CA ASN A 102 18.14 5.72 -0.78
C ASN A 102 17.11 6.81 -1.02
N LEU A 103 16.05 6.85 -0.21
CA LEU A 103 14.99 7.88 -0.33
C LEU A 103 15.51 9.29 -0.08
N LYS A 104 16.60 9.45 0.67
CA LYS A 104 17.25 10.76 0.88
C LYS A 104 17.94 11.31 -0.37
N SER A 105 18.09 10.50 -1.42
CA SER A 105 18.61 10.96 -2.71
C SER A 105 17.54 11.61 -3.61
N ILE A 106 16.28 11.58 -3.22
CA ILE A 106 15.23 12.35 -3.88
C ILE A 106 15.57 13.84 -3.70
N PRO A 107 15.65 14.63 -4.78
CA PRO A 107 15.97 16.04 -4.67
C PRO A 107 15.00 16.79 -3.75
N ASN A 108 15.51 17.63 -2.85
CA ASN A 108 14.70 18.31 -1.83
C ASN A 108 13.72 19.33 -2.42
N ASP A 109 13.91 19.71 -3.68
CA ASP A 109 13.02 20.59 -4.46
C ASP A 109 12.02 19.81 -5.32
N PHE A 110 12.07 18.47 -5.31
CA PHE A 110 11.12 17.63 -6.04
C PHE A 110 9.76 17.63 -5.31
N PRO A 111 8.65 18.01 -5.98
CA PRO A 111 7.35 18.08 -5.33
C PRO A 111 6.81 16.68 -4.99
N LEU A 112 6.46 16.47 -3.72
CA LEU A 112 5.90 15.24 -3.19
C LEU A 112 4.58 15.51 -2.47
N PHE A 113 3.53 14.79 -2.86
CA PHE A 113 2.25 14.78 -2.16
C PHE A 113 2.02 13.38 -1.58
N LEU A 114 2.05 13.27 -0.26
CA LEU A 114 1.79 12.04 0.47
C LEU A 114 0.41 12.10 1.10
N CYS A 115 -0.40 11.06 0.90
CA CYS A 115 -1.72 10.97 1.50
C CYS A 115 -1.86 9.61 2.19
N HIS A 116 -2.27 9.60 3.47
CA HIS A 116 -2.41 8.37 4.23
C HIS A 116 -3.58 8.42 5.22
N GLY A 117 -4.04 7.22 5.61
CA GLY A 117 -5.20 7.04 6.48
C GLY A 117 -4.85 6.52 7.86
N GLY A 118 -5.60 6.95 8.88
CA GLY A 118 -5.41 6.45 10.24
C GLY A 118 -5.90 5.02 10.45
N ALA A 119 -6.86 4.58 9.61
CA ALA A 119 -7.40 3.22 9.64
C ALA A 119 -6.78 2.30 8.58
N ASP A 120 -5.80 2.79 7.79
CA ASP A 120 -5.07 2.01 6.78
C ASP A 120 -4.13 1.02 7.45
N THR A 121 -4.25 -0.28 7.11
CA THR A 121 -3.40 -1.36 7.64
C THR A 121 -2.36 -1.85 6.64
N LEU A 122 -2.39 -1.35 5.40
CA LEU A 122 -1.39 -1.66 4.38
C LEU A 122 -0.28 -0.59 4.34
N ALA A 123 -0.67 0.69 4.34
CA ALA A 123 0.23 1.82 4.50
C ALA A 123 -0.02 2.43 5.89
N ASP A 124 0.41 1.72 6.92
CA ASP A 124 0.10 2.09 8.29
C ASP A 124 0.80 3.40 8.73
N VAL A 125 0.27 4.00 9.77
CA VAL A 125 0.72 5.31 10.26
C VAL A 125 2.21 5.31 10.64
N TYR A 126 2.73 4.20 11.16
CA TYR A 126 4.13 4.11 11.60
C TYR A 126 5.09 4.07 10.40
N ASP A 127 4.75 3.28 9.38
CA ASP A 127 5.55 3.18 8.15
C ASP A 127 5.55 4.52 7.40
N VAL A 128 4.39 5.18 7.30
CA VAL A 128 4.29 6.50 6.67
C VAL A 128 5.04 7.56 7.49
N GLN A 129 4.97 7.55 8.82
CA GLN A 129 5.74 8.47 9.65
C GLN A 129 7.26 8.30 9.43
N HIS A 130 7.73 7.04 9.33
CA HIS A 130 9.12 6.76 9.00
C HIS A 130 9.54 7.31 7.63
N LEU A 131 8.66 7.22 6.63
CA LEU A 131 8.87 7.82 5.31
C LEU A 131 8.96 9.35 5.41
N VAL A 132 8.02 9.99 6.11
CA VAL A 132 7.98 11.45 6.31
C VAL A 132 9.26 11.93 7.02
N ASP A 133 9.69 11.22 8.07
CA ASP A 133 10.92 11.54 8.80
C ASP A 133 12.17 11.43 7.89
N THR A 134 12.16 10.49 6.95
CA THR A 134 13.23 10.34 5.97
C THR A 134 13.28 11.50 4.99
N LEU A 135 12.14 12.10 4.67
CA LEU A 135 11.97 13.20 3.72
C LEU A 135 11.96 14.60 4.38
N LYS A 136 12.28 14.68 5.66
CA LYS A 136 12.20 15.93 6.47
C LYS A 136 13.01 17.12 5.93
N ASP A 137 14.02 16.84 5.12
CA ASP A 137 14.89 17.87 4.54
C ASP A 137 14.33 18.49 3.24
N HIS A 138 13.14 18.02 2.78
CA HIS A 138 12.45 18.65 1.64
C HIS A 138 12.07 20.11 1.95
N ALA A 139 12.11 20.94 0.93
CA ALA A 139 11.63 22.31 1.02
C ALA A 139 10.16 22.34 1.46
N GLY A 140 9.78 23.27 2.33
CA GLY A 140 8.50 23.23 3.03
C GLY A 140 7.26 23.28 2.12
N ASP A 141 7.38 23.91 0.94
CA ASP A 141 6.31 23.91 -0.07
C ASP A 141 6.34 22.70 -1.02
N LYS A 142 7.41 21.90 -1.00
CA LYS A 142 7.61 20.74 -1.90
C LYS A 142 7.17 19.42 -1.28
N LEU A 143 7.00 19.33 0.03
CA LEU A 143 6.47 18.15 0.70
C LEU A 143 5.14 18.48 1.36
N MET A 144 4.05 17.95 0.80
CA MET A 144 2.74 18.00 1.43
C MET A 144 2.36 16.62 1.96
N VAL A 145 2.03 16.56 3.25
CA VAL A 145 1.53 15.33 3.89
C VAL A 145 0.09 15.56 4.31
N ARG A 146 -0.83 14.74 3.81
CA ARG A 146 -2.24 14.78 4.17
C ARG A 146 -2.64 13.52 4.92
N TYR A 147 -3.01 13.69 6.17
CA TYR A 147 -3.52 12.63 7.03
C TYR A 147 -5.04 12.70 7.11
N ILE A 148 -5.71 11.56 6.91
CA ILE A 148 -7.17 11.43 7.05
C ILE A 148 -7.46 10.31 8.04
N GLU A 149 -7.71 10.69 9.30
CA GLU A 149 -7.82 9.77 10.44
C GLU A 149 -8.75 8.59 10.21
N LYS A 150 -9.92 8.84 9.61
CA LYS A 150 -10.98 7.84 9.41
C LYS A 150 -10.76 6.90 8.22
N TYR A 151 -9.84 7.23 7.28
CA TYR A 151 -9.68 6.48 6.04
C TYR A 151 -8.91 5.18 6.23
N GLY A 152 -9.49 4.08 5.73
CA GLY A 152 -8.78 2.85 5.36
C GLY A 152 -8.18 2.95 3.96
N HIS A 153 -7.45 1.92 3.54
CA HIS A 153 -6.71 1.91 2.27
C HIS A 153 -7.60 2.18 1.05
N SER A 154 -8.75 1.52 0.98
CA SER A 154 -9.65 1.62 -0.18
C SER A 154 -10.45 2.93 -0.21
N ASP A 155 -10.57 3.66 0.90
CA ASP A 155 -11.30 4.93 0.96
C ASP A 155 -10.69 6.02 0.08
N PHE A 156 -9.37 5.94 -0.18
CA PHE A 156 -8.69 6.87 -1.09
C PHE A 156 -9.18 6.79 -2.54
N LEU A 157 -9.72 5.64 -2.94
CA LEU A 157 -10.26 5.39 -4.28
C LEU A 157 -11.79 5.38 -4.29
N LEU A 158 -12.41 4.73 -3.30
CA LEU A 158 -13.84 4.41 -3.29
C LEU A 158 -14.66 5.28 -2.34
N GLY A 159 -14.01 6.12 -1.53
CA GLY A 159 -14.70 7.02 -0.60
C GLY A 159 -15.55 8.04 -1.33
N VAL A 160 -16.80 8.21 -0.92
CA VAL A 160 -17.74 9.19 -1.50
C VAL A 160 -17.25 10.63 -1.36
N ASP A 161 -16.39 10.89 -0.39
CA ASP A 161 -15.76 12.18 -0.12
C ASP A 161 -14.30 12.26 -0.61
N ALA A 162 -13.76 11.19 -1.24
CA ALA A 162 -12.38 11.14 -1.72
C ALA A 162 -12.04 12.28 -2.71
N LYS A 163 -13.00 12.70 -3.54
CA LYS A 163 -12.80 13.87 -4.41
C LYS A 163 -12.38 15.09 -3.58
N LYS A 164 -13.12 15.41 -2.52
CA LYS A 164 -12.89 16.59 -1.67
C LYS A 164 -11.67 16.41 -0.78
N GLU A 165 -11.51 15.23 -0.20
CA GLU A 165 -10.49 14.97 0.84
C GLU A 165 -9.11 14.66 0.24
N VAL A 166 -9.06 14.10 -0.97
CA VAL A 166 -7.81 13.64 -1.61
C VAL A 166 -7.54 14.37 -2.92
N TYR A 167 -8.48 14.30 -3.88
CA TYR A 167 -8.17 14.71 -5.25
C TYR A 167 -8.16 16.23 -5.44
N ASP A 168 -9.07 16.97 -4.82
CA ASP A 168 -9.04 18.44 -4.91
C ASP A 168 -7.76 19.02 -4.29
N PRO A 169 -7.28 18.58 -3.10
CA PRO A 169 -5.99 18.98 -2.56
C PRO A 169 -4.80 18.57 -3.44
N LEU A 170 -4.80 17.34 -3.99
CA LEU A 170 -3.76 16.89 -4.90
C LEU A 170 -3.70 17.76 -6.16
N MET A 171 -4.86 18.04 -6.77
CA MET A 171 -4.94 18.89 -7.95
C MET A 171 -4.52 20.35 -7.67
N ALA A 172 -4.80 20.84 -6.47
CA ALA A 172 -4.30 22.15 -6.05
C ALA A 172 -2.78 22.16 -5.91
N PHE A 173 -2.21 21.13 -5.29
CA PHE A 173 -0.76 20.97 -5.17
C PHE A 173 -0.07 20.89 -6.54
N LEU A 174 -0.58 20.06 -7.46
CA LEU A 174 -0.02 19.91 -8.81
C LEU A 174 -0.07 21.19 -9.66
N LYS A 175 -1.00 22.10 -9.38
CA LYS A 175 -1.08 23.40 -10.08
C LYS A 175 -0.06 24.42 -9.58
N LEU A 176 0.50 24.21 -8.39
CA LEU A 176 1.50 25.08 -7.78
C LEU A 176 2.93 24.70 -8.16
N HIS A 177 3.11 23.48 -8.65
CA HIS A 177 4.39 22.85 -8.98
C HIS A 177 4.43 22.29 -10.40
#